data_a20f4027086be01c44eafe5b5ff40f28
#
_entry.id   a20f4027086be01c44eafe5b5ff40f28
#
_cell.length_a   1.000
_cell.length_b   1.000
_cell.length_c   1.000
_cell.angle_alpha   90.00
_cell.angle_beta   90.00
_cell.angle_gamma   90.00
#
_symmetry.space_group_name_H-M   'P 1'
#
loop_
_entity.id
_entity.type
_entity.pdbx_description
1 polymer ?
#
loop_
_entity_poly.entity_id
_entity_poly.type
_entity_poly.pdbx_seq_one_letter_code
_entity_poly.pdbx_strand_id
1 'polypeptide(L)'
;CGGEPETALPVACAVEMLHTFSLIHDDLPCMDDDDMRRGRPSCHKVYGEANALLAGDALAMLPSQIIAQAGIKGLIDPMAALKITALLNERAGIFGMIGGQVIDTENEGKQLPENIILEMYRMKTGALLDLCCRAGCIAAGAGADKQLAASEYAGKLGLAFQIIDDILDVTADEKLLGKPVGSDAESGKYTYVS
;
A
#
# COMPACT_ATOMS: atom_id res chain seq x y z
N CYS A 1 14.60 -8.06 -14.50
CA CYS A 1 13.87 -8.28 -15.74
C CYS A 1 14.60 -7.73 -16.97
N GLY A 2 15.68 -6.96 -16.76
CA GLY A 2 16.47 -6.38 -17.85
C GLY A 2 15.90 -5.08 -18.43
N GLY A 3 15.01 -4.41 -17.71
CA GLY A 3 14.51 -3.07 -18.09
C GLY A 3 15.45 -1.96 -17.61
N GLU A 4 15.33 -0.79 -18.23
CA GLU A 4 16.11 0.39 -17.87
C GLU A 4 15.46 1.14 -16.69
N PRO A 5 16.25 1.69 -15.74
CA PRO A 5 15.74 2.42 -14.57
C PRO A 5 14.84 3.60 -14.95
N GLU A 6 15.16 4.31 -16.03
CA GLU A 6 14.41 5.46 -16.53
C GLU A 6 12.98 5.11 -16.94
N THR A 7 12.76 3.90 -17.44
CA THR A 7 11.43 3.39 -17.79
C THR A 7 10.62 3.04 -16.54
N ALA A 8 11.28 2.59 -15.47
CA ALA A 8 10.64 2.23 -14.21
C ALA A 8 10.33 3.45 -13.32
N LEU A 9 11.08 4.54 -13.46
CA LEU A 9 10.98 5.70 -12.57
C LEU A 9 9.57 6.33 -12.47
N PRO A 10 8.84 6.57 -13.58
CA PRO A 10 7.47 7.08 -13.50
C PRO A 10 6.54 6.14 -12.71
N VAL A 11 6.74 4.84 -12.85
CA VAL A 11 5.95 3.81 -12.13
C VAL A 11 6.29 3.83 -10.64
N ALA A 12 7.56 3.90 -10.29
CA ALA A 12 8.02 3.98 -8.91
C ALA A 12 7.47 5.24 -8.21
N CYS A 13 7.52 6.40 -8.87
CA CYS A 13 6.91 7.64 -8.35
C CYS A 13 5.40 7.49 -8.15
N ALA A 14 4.69 6.87 -9.10
CA ALA A 14 3.26 6.64 -9.01
C ALA A 14 2.90 5.75 -7.82
N VAL A 15 3.65 4.67 -7.59
CA VAL A 15 3.44 3.77 -6.46
C VAL A 15 3.72 4.47 -5.13
N GLU A 16 4.78 5.28 -5.02
CA GLU A 16 5.09 6.04 -3.80
C GLU A 16 4.02 7.09 -3.49
N MET A 17 3.44 7.74 -4.52
CA MET A 17 2.30 8.64 -4.33
C MET A 17 1.07 7.90 -3.80
N LEU A 18 0.79 6.71 -4.35
CA LEU A 18 -0.31 5.87 -3.87
C LEU A 18 -0.09 5.41 -2.41
N HIS A 19 1.13 5.02 -2.06
CA HIS A 19 1.49 4.70 -0.69
C HIS A 19 1.36 5.92 0.23
N THR A 20 1.81 7.08 -0.21
CA THR A 20 1.69 8.33 0.57
C THR A 20 0.24 8.71 0.79
N PHE A 21 -0.62 8.55 -0.23
CA PHE A 21 -2.06 8.72 -0.09
C PHE A 21 -2.62 7.87 1.05
N SER A 22 -2.32 6.57 1.05
CA SER A 22 -2.86 5.67 2.08
C SER A 22 -2.44 6.07 3.48
N LEU A 23 -1.15 6.45 3.68
CA LEU A 23 -0.67 6.90 4.98
C LEU A 23 -1.34 8.20 5.45
N ILE A 24 -1.56 9.17 4.54
CA ILE A 24 -2.22 10.43 4.91
C ILE A 24 -3.67 10.18 5.32
N HIS A 25 -4.38 9.29 4.62
CA HIS A 25 -5.76 8.99 4.95
C HIS A 25 -5.88 8.11 6.19
N ASP A 26 -4.99 7.14 6.39
CA ASP A 26 -4.95 6.32 7.60
C ASP A 26 -4.75 7.18 8.86
N ASP A 27 -3.90 8.21 8.79
CA ASP A 27 -3.64 9.12 9.92
C ASP A 27 -4.82 10.06 10.28
N LEU A 28 -5.88 10.17 9.46
CA LEU A 28 -6.99 11.09 9.71
C LEU A 28 -7.75 10.73 11.01
N PRO A 29 -8.36 11.72 11.69
CA PRO A 29 -9.15 11.50 12.91
C PRO A 29 -10.34 10.55 12.77
N CYS A 30 -10.84 10.34 11.55
CA CYS A 30 -11.89 9.37 11.25
C CYS A 30 -11.38 7.96 10.94
N MET A 31 -10.06 7.76 11.00
CA MET A 31 -9.36 6.52 10.75
C MET A 31 -8.54 6.15 12.01
N ASP A 32 -7.22 6.02 11.92
CA ASP A 32 -6.36 5.64 13.05
C ASP A 32 -6.08 6.82 14.03
N ASP A 33 -6.41 8.07 13.68
CA ASP A 33 -6.17 9.32 14.45
C ASP A 33 -4.71 9.46 14.93
N ASP A 34 -3.76 9.11 14.09
CA ASP A 34 -2.35 9.15 14.43
C ASP A 34 -1.78 10.57 14.39
N ASP A 35 -1.22 11.03 15.51
CA ASP A 35 -0.59 12.34 15.63
C ASP A 35 0.78 12.42 14.92
N MET A 36 1.46 11.29 14.80
CA MET A 36 2.85 11.21 14.32
C MET A 36 3.02 10.13 13.25
N ARG A 37 3.78 10.45 12.20
CA ARG A 37 4.16 9.52 11.15
C ARG A 37 5.66 9.65 10.83
N ARG A 38 6.40 8.55 10.94
CA ARG A 38 7.86 8.50 10.68
C ARG A 38 8.64 9.58 11.48
N GLY A 39 8.27 9.79 12.75
CA GLY A 39 8.93 10.74 13.65
C GLY A 39 8.60 12.22 13.39
N ARG A 40 7.57 12.50 12.58
CA ARG A 40 7.07 13.86 12.29
C ARG A 40 5.57 13.93 12.55
N PRO A 41 5.01 15.12 12.86
CA PRO A 41 3.57 15.28 12.93
C PRO A 41 2.90 14.83 11.62
N SER A 42 1.77 14.16 11.72
CA SER A 42 0.96 13.71 10.58
C SER A 42 0.41 14.89 9.78
N CYS A 43 -0.03 14.62 8.55
CA CYS A 43 -0.48 15.67 7.62
C CYS A 43 -1.63 16.49 8.20
N HIS A 44 -2.62 15.85 8.82
CA HIS A 44 -3.77 16.55 9.39
C HIS A 44 -3.41 17.42 10.60
N LYS A 45 -2.38 17.06 11.38
CA LYS A 45 -1.90 17.90 12.51
C LYS A 45 -1.19 19.16 12.04
N VAL A 46 -0.52 19.13 10.87
CA VAL A 46 0.22 20.28 10.33
C VAL A 46 -0.69 21.19 9.51
N TYR A 47 -1.54 20.61 8.66
CA TYR A 47 -2.29 21.35 7.63
C TYR A 47 -3.81 21.37 7.84
N GLY A 48 -4.31 20.67 8.86
CA GLY A 48 -5.72 20.48 9.13
C GLY A 48 -6.35 19.32 8.31
N GLU A 49 -7.45 18.77 8.83
CA GLU A 49 -8.12 17.59 8.28
C GLU A 49 -8.54 17.75 6.82
N ALA A 50 -9.17 18.88 6.47
CA ALA A 50 -9.66 19.13 5.12
C ALA A 50 -8.51 19.14 4.09
N ASN A 51 -7.38 19.76 4.41
CA ASN A 51 -6.22 19.77 3.54
C ASN A 51 -5.57 18.40 3.44
N ALA A 52 -5.51 17.64 4.53
CA ALA A 52 -4.99 16.27 4.52
C ALA A 52 -5.86 15.34 3.66
N LEU A 53 -7.18 15.41 3.81
CA LEU A 53 -8.12 14.66 2.98
C LEU A 53 -7.92 14.97 1.49
N LEU A 54 -7.92 16.25 1.11
CA LEU A 54 -7.74 16.68 -0.29
C LEU A 54 -6.34 16.35 -0.84
N ALA A 55 -5.30 16.38 0.01
CA ALA A 55 -3.96 15.95 -0.39
C ALA A 55 -3.93 14.45 -0.70
N GLY A 56 -4.58 13.63 0.11
CA GLY A 56 -4.75 12.21 -0.15
C GLY A 56 -5.51 11.96 -1.45
N ASP A 57 -6.66 12.63 -1.66
CA ASP A 57 -7.42 12.52 -2.90
C ASP A 57 -6.58 12.85 -4.15
N ALA A 58 -5.80 13.93 -4.09
CA ALA A 58 -4.91 14.31 -5.18
C ALA A 58 -3.84 13.24 -5.43
N LEU A 59 -3.23 12.70 -4.38
CA LEU A 59 -2.22 11.65 -4.47
C LEU A 59 -2.80 10.29 -4.92
N ALA A 60 -4.08 10.04 -4.73
CA ALA A 60 -4.77 8.87 -5.27
C ALA A 60 -4.99 8.99 -6.80
N MET A 61 -5.19 10.20 -7.30
CA MET A 61 -5.45 10.46 -8.73
C MET A 61 -4.17 10.58 -9.58
N LEU A 62 -3.13 11.25 -9.06
CA LEU A 62 -1.88 11.54 -9.75
C LEU A 62 -1.15 10.31 -10.31
N PRO A 63 -1.11 9.14 -9.65
CA PRO A 63 -0.45 7.94 -10.15
C PRO A 63 -0.90 7.54 -11.56
N SER A 64 -2.20 7.46 -11.79
CA SER A 64 -2.77 7.13 -13.09
C SER A 64 -2.40 8.17 -14.16
N GLN A 65 -2.40 9.45 -13.80
CA GLN A 65 -2.02 10.55 -14.70
C GLN A 65 -0.55 10.43 -15.10
N ILE A 66 0.36 10.18 -14.15
CA ILE A 66 1.81 10.09 -14.41
C ILE A 66 2.12 8.95 -15.35
N ILE A 67 1.54 7.76 -15.10
CA ILE A 67 1.75 6.58 -15.94
C ILE A 67 1.20 6.81 -17.35
N ALA A 68 -0.01 7.37 -17.47
CA ALA A 68 -0.60 7.69 -18.77
C ALA A 68 0.25 8.70 -19.56
N GLN A 69 0.74 9.76 -18.89
CA GLN A 69 1.62 10.75 -19.52
C GLN A 69 2.97 10.15 -19.93
N ALA A 70 3.54 9.24 -19.14
CA ALA A 70 4.76 8.53 -19.50
C ALA A 70 4.58 7.68 -20.78
N GLY A 71 3.43 7.01 -20.92
CA GLY A 71 3.06 6.30 -22.15
C GLY A 71 2.90 7.24 -23.37
N ILE A 72 2.20 8.37 -23.20
CA ILE A 72 2.01 9.37 -24.27
C ILE A 72 3.34 9.96 -24.73
N LYS A 73 4.28 10.20 -23.81
CA LYS A 73 5.62 10.74 -24.10
C LYS A 73 6.60 9.69 -24.63
N GLY A 74 6.21 8.42 -24.71
CA GLY A 74 7.08 7.33 -25.16
C GLY A 74 8.17 6.91 -24.16
N LEU A 75 8.08 7.33 -22.90
CA LEU A 75 8.98 6.89 -21.82
C LEU A 75 8.71 5.46 -21.41
N ILE A 76 7.47 5.02 -21.51
CA ILE A 76 6.98 3.66 -21.32
C ILE A 76 6.23 3.28 -22.60
N ASP A 77 6.32 2.01 -23.02
CA ASP A 77 5.46 1.51 -24.11
C ASP A 77 3.98 1.82 -23.79
N PRO A 78 3.20 2.39 -24.72
CA PRO A 78 1.84 2.80 -24.45
C PRO A 78 0.92 1.68 -23.95
N MET A 79 1.11 0.45 -24.45
CA MET A 79 0.34 -0.69 -23.97
C MET A 79 0.80 -1.13 -22.57
N ALA A 80 2.09 -1.06 -22.27
CA ALA A 80 2.61 -1.28 -20.93
C ALA A 80 2.06 -0.23 -19.95
N ALA A 81 2.03 1.04 -20.32
CA ALA A 81 1.45 2.11 -19.49
C ALA A 81 -0.04 1.87 -19.21
N LEU A 82 -0.82 1.45 -20.21
CA LEU A 82 -2.23 1.09 -20.02
C LEU A 82 -2.42 -0.10 -19.08
N LYS A 83 -1.60 -1.16 -19.23
CA LYS A 83 -1.63 -2.35 -18.34
C LYS A 83 -1.26 -1.98 -16.90
N ILE A 84 -0.24 -1.13 -16.72
CA ILE A 84 0.19 -0.67 -15.39
C ILE A 84 -0.91 0.18 -14.75
N THR A 85 -1.54 1.08 -15.51
CA THR A 85 -2.67 1.90 -15.00
C THR A 85 -3.84 1.01 -14.56
N ALA A 86 -4.21 0.00 -15.35
CA ALA A 86 -5.27 -0.94 -14.98
C ALA A 86 -4.91 -1.72 -13.71
N LEU A 87 -3.69 -2.26 -13.62
CA LEU A 87 -3.20 -2.98 -12.45
C LEU A 87 -3.17 -2.08 -11.21
N LEU A 88 -2.70 -0.83 -11.34
CA LEU A 88 -2.64 0.14 -10.25
C LEU A 88 -4.03 0.38 -9.66
N ASN A 89 -5.02 0.69 -10.50
CA ASN A 89 -6.37 0.96 -10.04
C ASN A 89 -7.06 -0.28 -9.45
N GLU A 90 -6.77 -1.47 -9.97
CA GLU A 90 -7.24 -2.73 -9.39
C GLU A 90 -6.66 -2.95 -8.00
N ARG A 91 -5.33 -2.80 -7.83
CA ARG A 91 -4.64 -3.05 -6.57
C ARG A 91 -4.84 -1.95 -5.52
N ALA A 92 -5.07 -0.71 -5.95
CA ALA A 92 -5.45 0.38 -5.04
C ALA A 92 -6.93 0.29 -4.61
N GLY A 93 -7.80 -0.20 -5.49
CA GLY A 93 -9.25 -0.13 -5.36
C GLY A 93 -9.88 -1.15 -4.41
N ILE A 94 -11.17 -1.42 -4.66
CA ILE A 94 -12.02 -2.28 -3.83
C ILE A 94 -11.59 -3.75 -3.80
N PHE A 95 -10.84 -4.22 -4.79
CA PHE A 95 -10.27 -5.57 -4.85
C PHE A 95 -8.83 -5.63 -4.33
N GLY A 96 -8.33 -4.54 -3.76
CA GLY A 96 -7.00 -4.38 -3.21
C GLY A 96 -7.00 -3.54 -1.94
N MET A 97 -6.11 -2.55 -1.87
CA MET A 97 -5.78 -1.80 -0.66
C MET A 97 -7.00 -1.16 0.03
N ILE A 98 -7.87 -0.46 -0.72
CA ILE A 98 -9.08 0.16 -0.15
C ILE A 98 -10.03 -0.91 0.39
N GLY A 99 -10.25 -2.02 -0.34
CA GLY A 99 -11.09 -3.11 0.15
C GLY A 99 -10.52 -3.77 1.41
N GLY A 100 -9.19 -3.93 1.48
CA GLY A 100 -8.50 -4.43 2.68
C GLY A 100 -8.67 -3.49 3.87
N GLN A 101 -8.59 -2.18 3.64
CA GLN A 101 -8.83 -1.16 4.67
C GLN A 101 -10.27 -1.19 5.19
N VAL A 102 -11.26 -1.39 4.31
CA VAL A 102 -12.67 -1.54 4.72
C VAL A 102 -12.83 -2.76 5.64
N ILE A 103 -12.21 -3.90 5.31
CA ILE A 103 -12.26 -5.09 6.17
C ILE A 103 -11.64 -4.79 7.54
N ASP A 104 -10.51 -4.10 7.57
CA ASP A 104 -9.83 -3.70 8.81
C ASP A 104 -10.74 -2.82 9.68
N THR A 105 -11.20 -1.70 9.15
CA THR A 105 -12.01 -0.71 9.88
C THR A 105 -13.36 -1.26 10.34
N GLU A 106 -14.07 -2.03 9.51
CA GLU A 106 -15.40 -2.58 9.88
C GLU A 106 -15.33 -3.66 10.97
N ASN A 107 -14.13 -4.22 11.19
CA ASN A 107 -13.94 -5.33 12.12
C ASN A 107 -13.10 -4.97 13.36
N GLU A 108 -12.83 -3.72 13.61
CA GLU A 108 -12.22 -3.27 14.86
C GLU A 108 -13.04 -3.76 16.07
N GLY A 109 -12.35 -4.29 17.06
CA GLY A 109 -12.97 -4.86 18.27
C GLY A 109 -13.71 -6.20 18.07
N LYS A 110 -13.62 -6.83 16.90
CA LYS A 110 -14.26 -8.10 16.62
C LYS A 110 -13.24 -9.21 16.38
N GLN A 111 -13.54 -10.39 16.92
CA GLN A 111 -12.76 -11.59 16.61
C GLN A 111 -13.00 -12.02 15.15
N LEU A 112 -11.94 -12.11 14.36
CA LEU A 112 -12.00 -12.51 12.97
C LEU A 112 -11.56 -13.97 12.78
N PRO A 113 -12.19 -14.71 11.85
CA PRO A 113 -11.65 -15.98 11.36
C PRO A 113 -10.30 -15.76 10.67
N GLU A 114 -9.36 -16.69 10.85
CA GLU A 114 -8.01 -16.63 10.27
C GLU A 114 -8.00 -16.32 8.76
N ASN A 115 -8.90 -16.95 8.01
CA ASN A 115 -8.99 -16.73 6.57
C ASN A 115 -9.37 -15.28 6.19
N ILE A 116 -10.11 -14.58 7.04
CA ILE A 116 -10.46 -13.17 6.84
C ILE A 116 -9.25 -12.28 7.18
N ILE A 117 -8.50 -12.58 8.23
CA ILE A 117 -7.25 -11.88 8.57
C ILE A 117 -6.25 -12.00 7.41
N LEU A 118 -6.04 -13.21 6.90
CA LEU A 118 -5.14 -13.45 5.77
C LEU A 118 -5.58 -12.72 4.49
N GLU A 119 -6.88 -12.67 4.21
CA GLU A 119 -7.43 -11.92 3.08
C GLU A 119 -7.24 -10.41 3.26
N MET A 120 -7.48 -9.88 4.46
CA MET A 120 -7.22 -8.48 4.81
C MET A 120 -5.74 -8.13 4.57
N TYR A 121 -4.79 -8.93 5.05
CA TYR A 121 -3.36 -8.71 4.82
C TYR A 121 -2.99 -8.75 3.34
N ARG A 122 -3.55 -9.71 2.61
CA ARG A 122 -3.36 -9.83 1.16
C ARG A 122 -3.84 -8.57 0.43
N MET A 123 -4.97 -8.01 0.83
CA MET A 123 -5.58 -6.84 0.21
C MET A 123 -4.92 -5.54 0.69
N LYS A 124 -4.88 -5.27 1.99
CA LYS A 124 -4.39 -4.01 2.56
C LYS A 124 -2.90 -3.79 2.24
N THR A 125 -2.06 -4.80 2.45
CA THR A 125 -0.60 -4.71 2.32
C THR A 125 -0.08 -5.41 1.07
N GLY A 126 -0.52 -6.65 0.83
CA GLY A 126 -0.02 -7.48 -0.26
C GLY A 126 -0.32 -6.91 -1.64
N ALA A 127 -1.44 -6.24 -1.83
CA ALA A 127 -1.83 -5.65 -3.11
C ALA A 127 -0.84 -4.59 -3.61
N LEU A 128 -0.32 -3.73 -2.71
CA LEU A 128 0.69 -2.73 -3.09
C LEU A 128 2.03 -3.37 -3.47
N LEU A 129 2.45 -4.40 -2.76
CA LEU A 129 3.66 -5.16 -3.09
C LEU A 129 3.54 -5.91 -4.42
N ASP A 130 2.37 -6.52 -4.69
CA ASP A 130 2.07 -7.14 -5.98
C ASP A 130 2.11 -6.11 -7.12
N LEU A 131 1.52 -4.93 -6.91
CA LEU A 131 1.61 -3.82 -7.84
C LEU A 131 3.06 -3.46 -8.16
N CYS A 132 3.91 -3.26 -7.14
CA CYS A 132 5.32 -2.91 -7.31
C CYS A 132 6.06 -3.92 -8.19
N CYS A 133 5.95 -5.20 -7.84
CA CYS A 133 6.67 -6.28 -8.51
C CYS A 133 6.19 -6.49 -9.96
N ARG A 134 4.88 -6.53 -10.17
CA ARG A 134 4.30 -6.74 -11.50
C ARG A 134 4.45 -5.53 -12.42
N ALA A 135 4.24 -4.31 -11.90
CA ALA A 135 4.40 -3.10 -12.69
C ALA A 135 5.84 -2.93 -13.19
N GLY A 136 6.84 -3.25 -12.33
CA GLY A 136 8.25 -3.30 -12.75
C GLY A 136 8.50 -4.32 -13.85
N CYS A 137 7.90 -5.51 -13.78
CA CYS A 137 7.97 -6.53 -14.84
C CYS A 137 7.32 -6.04 -16.15
N ILE A 138 6.14 -5.42 -16.07
CA ILE A 138 5.42 -4.89 -17.23
C ILE A 138 6.22 -3.75 -17.88
N ALA A 139 6.75 -2.82 -17.10
CA ALA A 139 7.58 -1.71 -17.58
C ALA A 139 8.85 -2.21 -18.31
N ALA A 140 9.43 -3.32 -17.83
CA ALA A 140 10.58 -3.97 -18.43
C ALA A 140 10.22 -4.86 -19.66
N GLY A 141 8.95 -4.94 -20.08
CA GLY A 141 8.52 -5.81 -21.18
C GLY A 141 8.60 -7.30 -20.86
N ALA A 142 8.60 -7.69 -19.59
CA ALA A 142 8.71 -9.08 -19.17
C ALA A 142 7.46 -9.90 -19.54
N GLY A 143 7.68 -11.17 -19.95
CA GLY A 143 6.61 -12.11 -20.27
C GLY A 143 5.75 -12.51 -19.07
N ALA A 144 4.62 -13.19 -19.35
CA ALA A 144 3.63 -13.58 -18.35
C ALA A 144 4.22 -14.43 -17.20
N ASP A 145 5.13 -15.35 -17.52
CA ASP A 145 5.76 -16.23 -16.52
C ASP A 145 6.53 -15.44 -15.46
N LYS A 146 7.28 -14.41 -15.87
CA LYS A 146 8.00 -13.54 -14.94
C LYS A 146 7.05 -12.67 -14.11
N GLN A 147 5.97 -12.20 -14.71
CA GLN A 147 4.94 -11.44 -14.00
C GLN A 147 4.24 -12.31 -12.94
N LEU A 148 3.96 -13.59 -13.27
CA LEU A 148 3.38 -14.53 -12.32
C LEU A 148 4.34 -14.82 -11.16
N ALA A 149 5.59 -15.13 -11.45
CA ALA A 149 6.61 -15.36 -10.42
C ALA A 149 6.80 -14.13 -9.51
N ALA A 150 6.75 -12.93 -10.08
CA ALA A 150 6.80 -11.67 -9.32
C ALA A 150 5.59 -11.50 -8.40
N SER A 151 4.39 -11.85 -8.87
CA SER A 151 3.17 -11.83 -8.08
C SER A 151 3.21 -12.83 -6.92
N GLU A 152 3.66 -14.07 -7.17
CA GLU A 152 3.83 -15.09 -6.12
C GLU A 152 4.85 -14.67 -5.05
N TYR A 153 5.96 -14.08 -5.49
CA TYR A 153 6.97 -13.52 -4.58
C TYR A 153 6.38 -12.40 -3.72
N ALA A 154 5.69 -11.45 -4.33
CA ALA A 154 5.07 -10.32 -3.64
C ALA A 154 4.02 -10.77 -2.62
N GLY A 155 3.20 -11.76 -2.98
CA GLY A 155 2.19 -12.32 -2.07
C GLY A 155 2.82 -12.96 -0.81
N LYS A 156 3.88 -13.74 -1.00
CA LYS A 156 4.62 -14.34 0.13
C LYS A 156 5.33 -13.29 0.99
N LEU A 157 5.94 -12.29 0.34
CA LEU A 157 6.61 -11.18 1.03
C LEU A 157 5.62 -10.35 1.85
N GLY A 158 4.46 -10.02 1.27
CA GLY A 158 3.43 -9.23 1.95
C GLY A 158 2.86 -9.94 3.17
N LEU A 159 2.60 -11.24 3.06
CA LEU A 159 2.15 -12.04 4.20
C LEU A 159 3.22 -12.12 5.30
N ALA A 160 4.47 -12.41 4.93
CA ALA A 160 5.57 -12.47 5.91
C ALA A 160 5.80 -11.11 6.58
N PHE A 161 5.71 -10.02 5.83
CA PHE A 161 5.82 -8.66 6.36
C PHE A 161 4.75 -8.40 7.42
N GLN A 162 3.50 -8.72 7.14
CA GLN A 162 2.39 -8.45 8.04
C GLN A 162 2.47 -9.32 9.32
N ILE A 163 2.80 -10.60 9.20
CA ILE A 163 2.97 -11.48 10.37
C ILE A 163 4.12 -10.98 11.25
N ILE A 164 5.22 -10.51 10.65
CA ILE A 164 6.35 -9.96 11.41
C ILE A 164 5.96 -8.63 12.08
N ASP A 165 5.17 -7.78 11.42
CA ASP A 165 4.69 -6.53 12.01
C ASP A 165 3.83 -6.81 13.26
N ASP A 166 2.91 -7.77 13.18
CA ASP A 166 2.10 -8.22 14.32
C ASP A 166 2.95 -8.75 15.48
N ILE A 167 3.97 -9.58 15.17
CA ILE A 167 4.90 -10.11 16.19
C ILE A 167 5.67 -8.96 16.85
N LEU A 168 6.14 -8.00 16.07
CA LEU A 168 6.90 -6.86 16.58
C LEU A 168 6.03 -5.93 17.42
N ASP A 169 4.76 -5.76 17.09
CA ASP A 169 3.83 -4.97 17.92
C ASP A 169 3.66 -5.56 19.34
N VAL A 170 3.82 -6.88 19.49
CA VAL A 170 3.72 -7.54 20.80
C VAL A 170 5.07 -7.68 21.51
N THR A 171 6.19 -7.82 20.77
CA THR A 171 7.47 -8.28 21.33
C THR A 171 8.61 -7.28 21.32
N ALA A 172 8.49 -6.20 20.53
CA ALA A 172 9.62 -5.30 20.32
C ALA A 172 9.77 -4.24 21.42
N ASP A 173 10.95 -3.61 21.46
CA ASP A 173 11.22 -2.43 22.28
C ASP A 173 10.80 -1.18 21.50
N GLU A 174 9.97 -0.31 22.10
CA GLU A 174 9.48 0.94 21.51
C GLU A 174 10.63 1.82 20.94
N LYS A 175 11.80 1.81 21.61
CA LYS A 175 12.98 2.58 21.16
C LYS A 175 13.57 2.06 19.87
N LEU A 176 13.40 0.77 19.56
CA LEU A 176 13.90 0.15 18.34
C LEU A 176 12.90 0.28 17.20
N LEU A 177 11.60 0.22 17.49
CA LEU A 177 10.53 0.32 16.50
C LEU A 177 10.23 1.76 16.07
N GLY A 178 10.47 2.75 16.94
CA GLY A 178 10.11 4.16 16.69
C GLY A 178 8.61 4.43 16.64
N LYS A 179 7.77 3.46 17.07
CA LYS A 179 6.33 3.58 17.30
C LYS A 179 5.95 2.91 18.63
N PRO A 180 4.80 3.25 19.25
CA PRO A 180 4.30 2.56 20.42
C PRO A 180 4.13 1.05 20.15
N VAL A 181 4.36 0.23 21.17
CA VAL A 181 4.14 -1.22 21.16
C VAL A 181 2.77 -1.50 21.79
N GLY A 182 2.04 -2.50 21.26
CA GLY A 182 0.70 -2.85 21.74
C GLY A 182 -0.42 -1.98 21.16
N SER A 183 -0.15 -1.22 20.11
CA SER A 183 -1.14 -0.35 19.45
C SER A 183 -2.32 -1.15 18.87
N ASP A 184 -2.09 -2.36 18.39
CA ASP A 184 -3.14 -3.25 17.88
C ASP A 184 -4.09 -3.69 18.99
N ALA A 185 -3.56 -4.03 20.17
CA ALA A 185 -4.36 -4.40 21.32
C ALA A 185 -5.16 -3.21 21.89
N GLU A 186 -4.56 -2.01 21.92
CA GLU A 186 -5.23 -0.78 22.37
C GLU A 186 -6.37 -0.36 21.44
N SER A 187 -6.20 -0.50 20.13
CA SER A 187 -7.23 -0.25 19.12
C SER A 187 -8.22 -1.40 18.94
N GLY A 188 -8.03 -2.53 19.66
CA GLY A 188 -8.89 -3.71 19.56
C GLY A 188 -8.77 -4.45 18.23
N LYS A 189 -7.67 -4.27 17.50
CA LYS A 189 -7.41 -4.98 16.24
C LYS A 189 -7.09 -6.45 16.52
N TYR A 190 -7.73 -7.35 15.79
CA TYR A 190 -7.46 -8.79 15.82
C TYR A 190 -6.40 -9.11 14.76
N THR A 191 -5.28 -9.66 15.21
CA THR A 191 -4.11 -9.97 14.40
C THR A 191 -3.83 -11.45 14.31
N TYR A 192 -2.83 -11.86 13.52
CA TYR A 192 -2.44 -13.27 13.38
C TYR A 192 -1.90 -13.89 14.69
N VAL A 193 -1.44 -13.05 15.64
CA VAL A 193 -0.82 -13.48 16.92
C VAL A 193 -1.72 -13.27 18.14
N SER A 194 -2.97 -12.77 17.96
CA SER A 194 -3.95 -12.59 19.05
C SER A 194 -4.79 -13.82 19.35
#